data_51a2c262c1a1edf90e170c4b9ae3de43
#
_entry.id   51a2c262c1a1edf90e170c4b9ae3de43
#
_cell.length_a   1.000
_cell.length_b   1.000
_cell.length_c   1.000
_cell.angle_alpha   90.00
_cell.angle_beta   90.00
_cell.angle_gamma   90.00
#
_symmetry.space_group_name_H-M   'P 1'
#
loop_
_entity.id
_entity.type
_entity.pdbx_description
1 polymer ?
#
loop_
_entity_poly.entity_id
_entity_poly.type
_entity_poly.pdbx_seq_one_letter_code
_entity_poly.pdbx_strand_id
1 'polypeptide(L)'
;MKKIFVTLVMMTLSTMLSARPIVLRGKVGGDIRSRVALLSLFGDTLKVSDMQRGAFELSYEGEDNMYKISIGRWCETFYLKQDTLTISGYVDREGDDHDLSIKGLSANHAIKQAYEQTSGAMLAYDRWLNDTVQTISEEAARTETNICLHANRTHAGAKALVQWVSGQHDAGVAAAGAWKAGATLPYEDMKQVANALPQEAWQTEMGKVFDAALKNAAQTADGALAPDFTVQDERGNALQLSTLRGNIVLIDFWASWCGPCRKEMVYLKELYKELEGKPVKFISISLDDRQGDWLRAAEEEQIPWLSGWDKEGFSQSRLRQNYNFQQIPFCMVLDKEGRIVGKELRRSQLKKAINETINKK
;
A
#
# COMPACT_ATOMS: atom_id res chain seq x y z
N MET A 1 -58.25 -19.49 45.14
CA MET A 1 -57.21 -18.42 44.93
C MET A 1 -56.51 -18.71 43.59
N LYS A 2 -56.97 -18.03 42.54
CA LYS A 2 -56.42 -18.17 41.21
C LYS A 2 -55.29 -17.11 41.07
N LYS A 3 -54.03 -17.58 40.89
CA LYS A 3 -52.91 -16.73 40.57
C LYS A 3 -52.94 -16.42 39.07
N ILE A 4 -53.15 -15.14 38.76
CA ILE A 4 -53.04 -14.61 37.39
C ILE A 4 -51.57 -14.40 37.13
N PHE A 5 -50.97 -15.11 36.16
CA PHE A 5 -49.66 -14.86 35.61
C PHE A 5 -49.82 -13.80 34.52
N VAL A 6 -49.34 -12.56 34.79
CA VAL A 6 -49.20 -11.54 33.79
C VAL A 6 -47.86 -11.74 33.09
N THR A 7 -47.88 -12.29 31.89
CA THR A 7 -46.71 -12.40 31.03
C THR A 7 -46.49 -11.03 30.36
N LEU A 8 -45.49 -10.30 30.83
CA LEU A 8 -45.05 -9.06 30.22
C LEU A 8 -44.30 -9.40 28.93
N VAL A 9 -44.97 -9.29 27.80
CA VAL A 9 -44.33 -9.33 26.48
C VAL A 9 -43.60 -8.00 26.29
N MET A 10 -42.29 -7.97 26.52
CA MET A 10 -41.44 -6.91 26.04
C MET A 10 -41.36 -7.05 24.51
N MET A 11 -42.19 -6.27 23.82
CA MET A 11 -41.91 -5.91 22.41
C MET A 11 -40.69 -5.02 22.41
N THR A 12 -39.54 -5.59 22.11
CA THR A 12 -38.39 -4.82 21.65
C THR A 12 -38.78 -4.20 20.30
N LEU A 13 -39.19 -2.94 20.31
CA LEU A 13 -39.26 -2.13 19.11
C LEU A 13 -37.82 -1.96 18.64
N SER A 14 -37.35 -2.91 17.84
CA SER A 14 -36.23 -2.69 16.95
C SER A 14 -36.67 -1.59 15.99
N THR A 15 -36.32 -0.36 16.28
CA THR A 15 -36.32 0.71 15.28
C THR A 15 -35.30 0.28 14.23
N MET A 16 -35.77 -0.41 13.20
CA MET A 16 -35.04 -0.47 11.96
C MET A 16 -34.91 0.99 11.49
N LEU A 17 -33.79 1.63 11.84
CA LEU A 17 -33.36 2.81 11.09
C LEU A 17 -33.23 2.30 9.65
N SER A 18 -34.19 2.64 8.80
CA SER A 18 -34.10 2.38 7.38
C SER A 18 -32.84 3.08 6.88
N ALA A 19 -31.82 2.29 6.58
CA ALA A 19 -30.62 2.83 5.97
C ALA A 19 -31.03 3.61 4.72
N ARG A 20 -30.63 4.87 4.61
CA ARG A 20 -30.90 5.64 3.39
C ARG A 20 -30.05 5.08 2.29
N PRO A 21 -30.60 4.87 1.07
CA PRO A 21 -29.80 4.33 -0.02
C PRO A 21 -28.75 5.35 -0.49
N ILE A 22 -27.64 4.85 -0.99
CA ILE A 22 -26.71 5.63 -1.81
C ILE A 22 -27.39 5.83 -3.17
N VAL A 23 -27.60 7.08 -3.58
CA VAL A 23 -28.22 7.42 -4.83
C VAL A 23 -27.22 8.14 -5.73
N LEU A 24 -26.94 7.57 -6.90
CA LEU A 24 -26.16 8.20 -7.97
C LEU A 24 -27.12 8.60 -9.07
N ARG A 25 -27.18 9.88 -9.40
CA ARG A 25 -28.01 10.38 -10.52
C ARG A 25 -27.27 11.45 -11.29
N GLY A 26 -27.60 11.59 -12.56
CA GLY A 26 -26.97 12.65 -13.33
C GLY A 26 -27.26 12.59 -14.81
N LYS A 27 -26.55 13.47 -15.53
CA LYS A 27 -26.54 13.51 -16.98
C LYS A 27 -25.12 13.78 -17.45
N VAL A 28 -24.60 12.82 -18.21
CA VAL A 28 -23.24 12.85 -18.76
C VAL A 28 -23.32 12.80 -20.28
N GLY A 29 -22.62 13.69 -20.96
CA GLY A 29 -22.41 13.72 -22.40
C GLY A 29 -21.26 12.82 -22.84
N GLY A 30 -21.14 12.57 -24.13
CA GLY A 30 -20.08 11.76 -24.75
C GLY A 30 -20.62 10.67 -25.68
N ASP A 31 -19.77 9.74 -26.13
CA ASP A 31 -20.18 8.58 -26.95
C ASP A 31 -20.83 7.52 -26.03
N ILE A 32 -22.13 7.71 -25.80
CA ILE A 32 -22.88 7.17 -24.68
C ILE A 32 -23.56 5.86 -25.02
N ARG A 33 -22.82 4.83 -25.30
CA ARG A 33 -23.29 3.44 -25.08
C ARG A 33 -22.88 2.93 -23.69
N SER A 34 -22.56 3.84 -22.80
CA SER A 34 -21.92 3.55 -21.51
C SER A 34 -22.95 3.26 -20.44
N ARG A 35 -22.56 2.44 -19.49
CA ARG A 35 -23.27 2.15 -18.24
C ARG A 35 -22.61 2.92 -17.12
N VAL A 36 -23.41 3.27 -16.11
CA VAL A 36 -22.90 3.70 -14.82
C VAL A 36 -22.89 2.50 -13.88
N ALA A 37 -21.76 2.21 -13.28
CA ALA A 37 -21.64 1.14 -12.32
C ALA A 37 -21.13 1.65 -10.97
N LEU A 38 -21.73 1.13 -9.91
CA LEU A 38 -21.21 1.20 -8.55
C LEU A 38 -20.49 -0.10 -8.25
N LEU A 39 -19.24 0.00 -7.84
CA LEU A 39 -18.37 -1.14 -7.55
C LEU A 39 -17.92 -1.10 -6.09
N SER A 40 -17.62 -2.25 -5.51
CA SER A 40 -16.90 -2.33 -4.25
C SER A 40 -15.51 -1.68 -4.37
N LEU A 41 -14.86 -1.39 -3.26
CA LEU A 41 -13.48 -0.92 -3.24
C LEU A 41 -12.53 -1.86 -4.00
N PHE A 42 -12.82 -3.16 -3.97
CA PHE A 42 -12.00 -4.20 -4.60
C PHE A 42 -12.39 -4.50 -6.05
N GLY A 43 -13.43 -3.84 -6.57
CA GLY A 43 -13.81 -3.88 -7.98
C GLY A 43 -15.00 -4.78 -8.32
N ASP A 44 -15.63 -5.43 -7.31
CA ASP A 44 -16.84 -6.22 -7.57
C ASP A 44 -18.00 -5.31 -7.93
N THR A 45 -18.75 -5.69 -8.97
CA THR A 45 -19.90 -4.91 -9.40
C THR A 45 -21.08 -5.08 -8.44
N LEU A 46 -21.48 -4.00 -7.79
CA LEU A 46 -22.59 -3.97 -6.82
C LEU A 46 -23.92 -3.60 -7.51
N LYS A 47 -23.88 -2.61 -8.37
CA LYS A 47 -25.06 -2.12 -9.08
C LYS A 47 -24.67 -1.49 -10.42
N VAL A 48 -25.55 -1.63 -11.41
CA VAL A 48 -25.39 -1.03 -12.75
C VAL A 48 -26.68 -0.35 -13.17
N SER A 49 -26.56 0.78 -13.85
CA SER A 49 -27.67 1.46 -14.52
C SER A 49 -27.27 1.79 -15.96
N ASP A 50 -28.17 1.52 -16.89
CA ASP A 50 -28.00 1.96 -18.28
C ASP A 50 -28.34 3.44 -18.40
N MET A 51 -27.58 4.17 -19.23
CA MET A 51 -27.84 5.58 -19.49
C MET A 51 -28.84 5.75 -20.63
N GLN A 52 -29.89 6.56 -20.40
CA GLN A 52 -30.86 6.93 -21.41
C GLN A 52 -30.61 8.39 -21.83
N ARG A 53 -30.14 8.60 -23.07
CA ARG A 53 -29.74 9.94 -23.57
C ARG A 53 -28.80 10.68 -22.62
N GLY A 54 -27.87 9.93 -22.02
CA GLY A 54 -26.91 10.43 -21.04
C GLY A 54 -27.42 10.56 -19.61
N ALA A 55 -28.72 10.45 -19.36
CA ALA A 55 -29.29 10.49 -18.01
C ALA A 55 -29.29 9.11 -17.37
N PHE A 56 -29.02 9.07 -16.07
CA PHE A 56 -29.03 7.83 -15.27
C PHE A 56 -29.50 8.11 -13.84
N GLU A 57 -30.01 7.07 -13.22
CA GLU A 57 -30.25 7.01 -11.79
C GLU A 57 -29.94 5.58 -11.31
N LEU A 58 -29.18 5.47 -10.22
CA LEU A 58 -28.81 4.22 -9.60
C LEU A 58 -29.01 4.38 -8.10
N SER A 59 -29.70 3.44 -7.48
CA SER A 59 -29.89 3.36 -6.04
C SER A 59 -29.35 2.06 -5.49
N TYR A 60 -28.58 2.12 -4.41
CA TYR A 60 -27.95 0.96 -3.76
C TYR A 60 -28.07 1.10 -2.24
N GLU A 61 -28.59 0.05 -1.61
CA GLU A 61 -28.62 -0.04 -0.14
C GLU A 61 -27.29 -0.62 0.33
N GLY A 62 -26.44 0.23 0.90
CA GLY A 62 -25.12 -0.10 1.36
C GLY A 62 -24.72 0.70 2.58
N GLU A 63 -23.65 0.28 3.21
CA GLU A 63 -23.05 0.96 4.35
C GLU A 63 -22.16 2.13 3.92
N ASP A 64 -21.83 3.02 4.86
CA ASP A 64 -20.86 4.08 4.63
C ASP A 64 -19.48 3.47 4.36
N ASN A 65 -18.97 3.62 3.14
CA ASN A 65 -17.74 2.95 2.71
C ASN A 65 -17.09 3.66 1.51
N MET A 66 -15.89 3.20 1.16
CA MET A 66 -15.26 3.53 -0.12
C MET A 66 -15.83 2.67 -1.23
N TYR A 67 -16.30 3.33 -2.28
CA TYR A 67 -16.84 2.72 -3.49
C TYR A 67 -16.15 3.27 -4.71
N LYS A 68 -16.14 2.50 -5.80
CA LYS A 68 -15.75 2.99 -7.11
C LYS A 68 -16.98 3.31 -7.94
N ILE A 69 -16.98 4.45 -8.60
CA ILE A 69 -17.99 4.82 -9.60
C ILE A 69 -17.32 4.73 -10.97
N SER A 70 -17.92 3.97 -11.87
CA SER A 70 -17.43 3.82 -13.23
C SER A 70 -18.47 4.34 -14.23
N ILE A 71 -18.02 5.12 -15.21
CA ILE A 71 -18.80 5.61 -16.35
C ILE A 71 -17.98 5.34 -17.60
N GLY A 72 -18.38 4.32 -18.39
CA GLY A 72 -17.53 3.83 -19.46
C GLY A 72 -16.20 3.28 -18.93
N ARG A 73 -15.08 3.83 -19.40
CA ARG A 73 -13.75 3.49 -18.89
C ARG A 73 -13.27 4.38 -17.72
N TRP A 74 -13.88 5.56 -17.55
CA TRP A 74 -13.60 6.38 -16.39
C TRP A 74 -14.01 5.64 -15.11
N CYS A 75 -13.13 5.65 -14.12
CA CYS A 75 -13.37 5.01 -12.82
C CYS A 75 -12.63 5.75 -11.71
N GLU A 76 -13.34 6.17 -10.68
CA GLU A 76 -12.75 6.87 -9.54
C GLU A 76 -13.36 6.38 -8.21
N THR A 77 -12.59 6.52 -7.12
CA THR A 77 -12.94 6.01 -5.80
C THR A 77 -13.41 7.14 -4.89
N PHE A 78 -14.60 6.96 -4.29
CA PHE A 78 -15.26 7.92 -3.40
C PHE A 78 -15.68 7.25 -2.10
N TYR A 79 -15.59 7.98 -1.01
CA TYR A 79 -16.24 7.61 0.24
C TYR A 79 -17.70 8.08 0.17
N LEU A 80 -18.62 7.13 0.18
CA LEU A 80 -20.06 7.40 0.10
C LEU A 80 -20.70 7.09 1.44
N LYS A 81 -21.38 8.09 1.95
CA LYS A 81 -22.36 7.93 3.02
C LYS A 81 -23.72 7.77 2.34
N GLN A 82 -24.72 7.30 3.01
CA GLN A 82 -26.10 7.16 2.53
C GLN A 82 -26.65 8.46 1.92
N ASP A 83 -25.95 8.95 0.89
CA ASP A 83 -26.07 10.28 0.29
C ASP A 83 -26.55 10.21 -1.15
N THR A 84 -27.04 11.31 -1.67
CA THR A 84 -27.31 11.48 -3.10
C THR A 84 -26.16 12.22 -3.76
N LEU A 85 -25.50 11.56 -4.72
CA LEU A 85 -24.52 12.20 -5.59
C LEU A 85 -25.18 12.63 -6.90
N THR A 86 -24.90 13.86 -7.32
CA THR A 86 -25.31 14.36 -8.63
C THR A 86 -24.08 14.52 -9.51
N ILE A 87 -24.03 13.78 -10.62
CA ILE A 87 -22.91 13.76 -11.56
C ILE A 87 -23.36 14.39 -12.88
N SER A 88 -22.61 15.37 -13.38
CA SER A 88 -22.88 16.02 -14.66
C SER A 88 -21.57 16.34 -15.37
N GLY A 89 -21.63 16.47 -16.69
CA GLY A 89 -20.46 16.81 -17.51
C GLY A 89 -20.28 15.92 -18.72
N TYR A 90 -19.05 15.57 -19.02
CA TYR A 90 -18.63 14.84 -20.21
C TYR A 90 -17.60 13.77 -19.86
N VAL A 91 -17.70 12.62 -20.54
CA VAL A 91 -16.66 11.58 -20.56
C VAL A 91 -16.55 11.06 -21.98
N ASP A 92 -15.33 11.01 -22.53
CA ASP A 92 -15.09 10.42 -23.83
C ASP A 92 -15.19 8.89 -23.81
N ARG A 93 -15.10 8.26 -24.97
CA ARG A 93 -15.20 6.80 -25.10
C ARG A 93 -14.07 6.05 -24.39
N GLU A 94 -12.88 6.62 -24.36
CA GLU A 94 -11.69 6.02 -23.76
C GLU A 94 -11.60 6.31 -22.26
N GLY A 95 -12.32 7.32 -21.75
CA GLY A 95 -12.28 7.76 -20.36
C GLY A 95 -11.09 8.65 -20.01
N ASP A 96 -10.28 8.99 -21.01
CA ASP A 96 -9.05 9.78 -20.84
C ASP A 96 -9.35 11.28 -20.84
N ASP A 97 -10.34 11.71 -21.65
CA ASP A 97 -10.83 13.09 -21.67
C ASP A 97 -12.17 13.18 -20.95
N HIS A 98 -12.19 13.88 -19.80
CA HIS A 98 -13.40 14.03 -19.01
C HIS A 98 -13.43 15.38 -18.29
N ASP A 99 -14.63 15.95 -18.22
CA ASP A 99 -14.95 17.11 -17.40
C ASP A 99 -16.22 16.78 -16.58
N LEU A 100 -16.02 16.20 -15.41
CA LEU A 100 -17.10 15.77 -14.54
C LEU A 100 -17.21 16.67 -13.30
N SER A 101 -18.40 17.19 -13.08
CA SER A 101 -18.80 17.86 -11.85
C SER A 101 -19.60 16.89 -10.98
N ILE A 102 -19.10 16.61 -9.77
CA ILE A 102 -19.74 15.70 -8.81
C ILE A 102 -20.09 16.50 -7.55
N LYS A 103 -21.39 16.56 -7.21
CA LYS A 103 -21.90 17.23 -6.01
C LYS A 103 -22.34 16.19 -4.99
N GLY A 104 -22.26 16.53 -3.70
CA GLY A 104 -22.61 15.63 -2.58
C GLY A 104 -21.40 14.93 -1.94
N LEU A 105 -20.18 15.42 -2.15
CA LEU A 105 -18.93 14.78 -1.72
C LEU A 105 -18.29 15.42 -0.47
N SER A 106 -19.08 15.90 0.51
CA SER A 106 -18.52 16.61 1.69
C SER A 106 -17.48 15.79 2.47
N ALA A 107 -17.74 14.50 2.70
CA ALA A 107 -16.82 13.61 3.38
C ALA A 107 -15.53 13.35 2.56
N ASN A 108 -15.64 13.33 1.23
CA ASN A 108 -14.48 13.13 0.34
C ASN A 108 -13.50 14.30 0.37
N HIS A 109 -13.99 15.52 0.61
CA HIS A 109 -13.11 16.68 0.75
C HIS A 109 -12.17 16.50 1.96
N ALA A 110 -12.69 16.08 3.11
CA ALA A 110 -11.88 15.81 4.28
C ALA A 110 -10.86 14.68 4.05
N ILE A 111 -11.28 13.58 3.40
CA ILE A 111 -10.37 12.47 3.07
C ILE A 111 -9.29 12.89 2.08
N LYS A 112 -9.63 13.73 1.09
CA LYS A 112 -8.66 14.32 0.18
C LYS A 112 -7.63 15.17 0.93
N GLN A 113 -8.08 15.97 1.92
CA GLN A 113 -7.18 16.72 2.80
C GLN A 113 -6.22 15.81 3.57
N ALA A 114 -6.65 14.64 4.07
CA ALA A 114 -5.76 13.67 4.71
C ALA A 114 -4.61 13.28 3.79
N TYR A 115 -4.94 12.93 2.55
CA TYR A 115 -3.94 12.56 1.55
C TYR A 115 -3.01 13.72 1.19
N GLU A 116 -3.56 14.91 0.97
CA GLU A 116 -2.80 16.11 0.61
C GLU A 116 -1.86 16.56 1.74
N GLN A 117 -2.30 16.50 3.00
CA GLN A 117 -1.47 16.83 4.15
C GLN A 117 -0.35 15.81 4.34
N THR A 118 -0.65 14.51 4.22
CA THR A 118 0.33 13.43 4.31
C THR A 118 1.38 13.56 3.21
N SER A 119 0.96 13.67 1.96
CA SER A 119 1.88 13.81 0.82
C SER A 119 2.62 15.15 0.83
N GLY A 120 1.96 16.23 1.26
CA GLY A 120 2.57 17.55 1.44
C GLY A 120 3.69 17.54 2.47
N ALA A 121 3.50 16.83 3.60
CA ALA A 121 4.55 16.64 4.61
C ALA A 121 5.74 15.85 4.07
N MET A 122 5.48 14.80 3.29
CA MET A 122 6.53 14.02 2.62
C MET A 122 7.31 14.88 1.62
N LEU A 123 6.62 15.69 0.81
CA LEU A 123 7.26 16.60 -0.15
C LEU A 123 8.04 17.72 0.54
N ALA A 124 7.55 18.22 1.67
CA ALA A 124 8.28 19.20 2.48
C ALA A 124 9.57 18.60 3.05
N TYR A 125 9.50 17.35 3.51
CA TYR A 125 10.67 16.59 3.95
C TYR A 125 11.67 16.38 2.80
N ASP A 126 11.22 16.02 1.60
CA ASP A 126 12.06 15.83 0.42
C ASP A 126 12.79 17.14 0.05
N ARG A 127 12.11 18.29 0.10
CA ARG A 127 12.76 19.60 -0.13
C ARG A 127 13.83 19.89 0.92
N TRP A 128 13.50 19.75 2.20
CA TRP A 128 14.45 19.92 3.29
C TRP A 128 15.67 18.99 3.13
N LEU A 129 15.44 17.73 2.78
CA LEU A 129 16.51 16.75 2.56
C LEU A 129 17.41 17.17 1.40
N ASN A 130 16.84 17.58 0.27
CA ASN A 130 17.60 18.04 -0.88
C ASN A 130 18.46 19.27 -0.54
N ASP A 131 17.89 20.26 0.15
CA ASP A 131 18.62 21.44 0.59
C ASP A 131 19.76 21.07 1.54
N THR A 132 19.49 20.17 2.50
CA THR A 132 20.50 19.70 3.48
C THR A 132 21.64 18.96 2.77
N VAL A 133 21.31 18.04 1.86
CA VAL A 133 22.30 17.24 1.14
C VAL A 133 23.20 18.09 0.25
N GLN A 134 22.67 19.17 -0.34
CA GLN A 134 23.47 20.09 -1.17
C GLN A 134 24.56 20.84 -0.38
N THR A 135 24.44 20.96 0.93
CA THR A 135 25.50 21.56 1.79
C THR A 135 26.71 20.66 1.96
N ILE A 136 26.61 19.38 1.60
CA ILE A 136 27.68 18.39 1.74
C ILE A 136 28.56 18.46 0.50
N SER A 137 29.84 18.78 0.67
CA SER A 137 30.79 19.00 -0.43
C SER A 137 31.22 17.68 -1.10
N GLU A 138 31.37 16.60 -0.30
CA GLU A 138 31.80 15.31 -0.81
C GLU A 138 30.62 14.52 -1.40
N GLU A 139 30.72 14.11 -2.68
CA GLU A 139 29.65 13.45 -3.41
C GLU A 139 29.24 12.10 -2.77
N ALA A 140 30.21 11.32 -2.31
CA ALA A 140 29.95 10.03 -1.64
C ALA A 140 29.17 10.24 -0.35
N ALA A 141 29.56 11.19 0.50
CA ALA A 141 28.89 11.52 1.74
C ALA A 141 27.49 12.09 1.49
N ARG A 142 27.34 12.91 0.45
CA ARG A 142 26.06 13.47 -0.01
C ARG A 142 25.08 12.35 -0.39
N THR A 143 25.54 11.41 -1.22
CA THR A 143 24.74 10.27 -1.67
C THR A 143 24.31 9.40 -0.50
N GLU A 144 25.24 9.09 0.41
CA GLU A 144 24.97 8.27 1.58
C GLU A 144 23.97 8.96 2.53
N THR A 145 24.14 10.26 2.80
CA THR A 145 23.24 11.04 3.63
C THR A 145 21.82 11.05 3.05
N ASN A 146 21.69 11.29 1.73
CA ASN A 146 20.39 11.26 1.07
C ASN A 146 19.69 9.92 1.25
N ILE A 147 20.39 8.82 1.01
CA ILE A 147 19.84 7.48 1.13
C ILE A 147 19.42 7.17 2.57
N CYS A 148 20.27 7.47 3.55
CA CYS A 148 20.00 7.18 4.96
C CYS A 148 18.82 7.99 5.51
N LEU A 149 18.68 9.25 5.11
CA LEU A 149 17.60 10.12 5.59
C LEU A 149 16.29 9.95 4.84
N HIS A 150 16.33 9.44 3.60
CA HIS A 150 15.12 9.27 2.78
C HIS A 150 14.06 8.36 3.45
N ALA A 151 14.49 7.39 4.25
CA ALA A 151 13.60 6.50 5.01
C ALA A 151 12.68 7.27 5.99
N ASN A 152 13.10 8.45 6.46
CA ASN A 152 12.30 9.26 7.40
C ASN A 152 11.15 10.03 6.71
N ARG A 153 11.08 10.00 5.39
CA ARG A 153 10.04 10.65 4.59
C ARG A 153 8.65 10.17 4.95
N THR A 154 8.47 8.87 5.07
CA THR A 154 7.18 8.25 5.45
C THR A 154 6.78 8.64 6.86
N HIS A 155 7.73 8.73 7.79
CA HIS A 155 7.47 9.18 9.16
C HIS A 155 6.94 10.63 9.23
N ALA A 156 7.44 11.54 8.38
CA ALA A 156 6.90 12.89 8.27
C ALA A 156 5.43 12.89 7.80
N GLY A 157 5.11 12.04 6.82
CA GLY A 157 3.74 11.84 6.36
C GLY A 157 2.83 11.25 7.44
N ALA A 158 3.30 10.22 8.14
CA ALA A 158 2.58 9.58 9.24
C ALA A 158 2.23 10.58 10.35
N LYS A 159 3.18 11.42 10.75
CA LYS A 159 2.96 12.48 11.76
C LYS A 159 1.85 13.46 11.35
N ALA A 160 1.84 13.88 10.10
CA ALA A 160 0.78 14.74 9.57
C ALA A 160 -0.58 14.03 9.57
N LEU A 161 -0.60 12.75 9.19
CA LEU A 161 -1.81 11.94 9.19
C LEU A 161 -2.36 11.70 10.60
N VAL A 162 -1.51 11.45 11.59
CA VAL A 162 -1.89 11.35 13.02
C VAL A 162 -2.59 12.63 13.48
N GLN A 163 -2.03 13.81 13.16
CA GLN A 163 -2.65 15.08 13.50
C GLN A 163 -4.02 15.26 12.84
N TRP A 164 -4.11 14.91 11.56
CA TRP A 164 -5.38 14.99 10.83
C TRP A 164 -6.44 14.06 11.42
N VAL A 165 -6.11 12.78 11.66
CA VAL A 165 -7.01 11.77 12.24
C VAL A 165 -7.52 12.22 13.62
N SER A 166 -6.64 12.73 14.47
CA SER A 166 -6.99 13.19 15.81
C SER A 166 -7.97 14.39 15.80
N GLY A 167 -8.04 15.13 14.70
CA GLY A 167 -8.97 16.25 14.52
C GLY A 167 -10.33 15.86 13.91
N GLN A 168 -10.54 14.58 13.57
CA GLN A 168 -11.79 14.15 12.95
C GLN A 168 -12.86 13.80 13.98
N HIS A 169 -14.09 14.29 13.77
CA HIS A 169 -15.25 13.98 14.59
C HIS A 169 -16.08 12.80 14.03
N ASP A 170 -15.92 12.49 12.74
CA ASP A 170 -16.60 11.41 12.05
C ASP A 170 -15.68 10.17 11.99
N ALA A 171 -16.07 9.13 12.68
CA ALA A 171 -15.28 7.91 12.81
C ALA A 171 -15.03 7.21 11.46
N GLY A 172 -16.02 7.20 10.57
CA GLY A 172 -15.90 6.62 9.23
C GLY A 172 -14.97 7.44 8.33
N VAL A 173 -15.05 8.76 8.39
CA VAL A 173 -14.14 9.68 7.67
C VAL A 173 -12.72 9.53 8.19
N ALA A 174 -12.53 9.44 9.52
CA ALA A 174 -11.22 9.21 10.14
C ALA A 174 -10.60 7.90 9.63
N ALA A 175 -11.35 6.80 9.65
CA ALA A 175 -10.91 5.49 9.17
C ALA A 175 -10.60 5.49 7.66
N ALA A 176 -11.47 6.11 6.85
CA ALA A 176 -11.27 6.21 5.40
C ALA A 176 -10.03 7.04 5.04
N GLY A 177 -9.79 8.15 5.75
CA GLY A 177 -8.58 8.97 5.59
C GLY A 177 -7.32 8.23 6.02
N ALA A 178 -7.35 7.54 7.16
CA ALA A 178 -6.27 6.70 7.63
C ALA A 178 -5.90 5.62 6.61
N TRP A 179 -6.89 4.94 6.04
CA TRP A 179 -6.65 3.96 4.98
C TRP A 179 -6.11 4.61 3.69
N LYS A 180 -6.77 5.65 3.18
CA LYS A 180 -6.41 6.29 1.90
C LYS A 180 -5.01 6.86 1.89
N ALA A 181 -4.57 7.46 3.01
CA ALA A 181 -3.28 8.11 3.13
C ALA A 181 -2.22 7.26 3.85
N GLY A 182 -2.62 6.25 4.63
CA GLY A 182 -1.76 5.51 5.53
C GLY A 182 -1.52 4.03 5.20
N ALA A 183 -2.35 3.39 4.36
CA ALA A 183 -2.26 1.94 4.12
C ALA A 183 -0.96 1.47 3.46
N THR A 184 -0.17 2.37 2.90
CA THR A 184 1.14 2.08 2.28
C THR A 184 2.32 2.53 3.14
N LEU A 185 2.07 3.07 4.33
CA LEU A 185 3.12 3.45 5.27
C LEU A 185 3.78 2.19 5.87
N PRO A 186 5.03 2.29 6.35
CA PRO A 186 5.65 1.26 7.17
C PRO A 186 4.80 0.91 8.39
N TYR A 187 4.91 -0.33 8.87
CA TYR A 187 4.06 -0.84 9.97
C TYR A 187 4.07 0.06 11.22
N GLU A 188 5.26 0.52 11.66
CA GLU A 188 5.36 1.37 12.85
C GLU A 188 4.67 2.73 12.66
N ASP A 189 4.73 3.29 11.46
CA ASP A 189 4.01 4.52 11.10
C ASP A 189 2.50 4.28 11.03
N MET A 190 2.05 3.17 10.41
CA MET A 190 0.64 2.77 10.41
C MET A 190 0.11 2.58 11.83
N LYS A 191 0.91 2.00 12.72
CA LYS A 191 0.55 1.78 14.13
C LYS A 191 0.35 3.08 14.89
N GLN A 192 1.14 4.12 14.60
CA GLN A 192 0.93 5.45 15.17
C GLN A 192 -0.41 6.05 14.70
N VAL A 193 -0.74 5.93 13.43
CA VAL A 193 -2.04 6.35 12.88
C VAL A 193 -3.19 5.57 13.52
N ALA A 194 -3.04 4.24 13.65
CA ALA A 194 -4.00 3.36 14.29
C ALA A 194 -4.30 3.75 15.74
N ASN A 195 -3.27 4.10 16.51
CA ASN A 195 -3.40 4.54 17.90
C ASN A 195 -4.12 5.91 18.04
N ALA A 196 -4.13 6.72 16.99
CA ALA A 196 -4.79 8.01 16.96
C ALA A 196 -6.26 7.91 16.53
N LEU A 197 -6.70 6.78 15.96
CA LEU A 197 -8.08 6.58 15.53
C LEU A 197 -9.02 6.52 16.74
N PRO A 198 -10.21 7.18 16.66
CA PRO A 198 -11.24 7.02 17.69
C PRO A 198 -11.73 5.56 17.75
N GLN A 199 -12.15 5.11 18.92
CA GLN A 199 -12.55 3.71 19.14
C GLN A 199 -13.69 3.28 18.21
N GLU A 200 -14.60 4.17 17.90
CA GLU A 200 -15.74 3.93 17.01
C GLU A 200 -15.30 3.69 15.56
N ALA A 201 -14.16 4.22 15.15
CA ALA A 201 -13.62 4.03 13.80
C ALA A 201 -13.42 2.54 13.46
N TRP A 202 -13.03 1.73 14.43
CA TRP A 202 -12.78 0.30 14.25
C TRP A 202 -14.04 -0.53 13.99
N GLN A 203 -15.22 0.03 14.29
CA GLN A 203 -16.51 -0.62 14.01
C GLN A 203 -17.02 -0.33 12.60
N THR A 204 -16.45 0.69 11.93
CA THR A 204 -16.82 1.06 10.55
C THR A 204 -16.21 0.09 9.54
N GLU A 205 -16.80 0.00 8.35
CA GLU A 205 -16.25 -0.83 7.27
C GLU A 205 -14.82 -0.39 6.89
N MET A 206 -14.58 0.93 6.83
CA MET A 206 -13.23 1.44 6.54
C MET A 206 -12.23 1.18 7.66
N GLY A 207 -12.68 1.13 8.91
CA GLY A 207 -11.85 0.72 10.04
C GLY A 207 -11.43 -0.73 9.93
N LYS A 208 -12.34 -1.63 9.54
CA LYS A 208 -12.03 -3.05 9.27
C LYS A 208 -11.04 -3.22 8.12
N VAL A 209 -11.18 -2.42 7.04
CA VAL A 209 -10.25 -2.40 5.90
C VAL A 209 -8.87 -1.91 6.34
N PHE A 210 -8.80 -0.86 7.15
CA PHE A 210 -7.53 -0.36 7.67
C PHE A 210 -6.88 -1.35 8.65
N ASP A 211 -7.66 -2.01 9.50
CA ASP A 211 -7.19 -3.08 10.41
C ASP A 211 -6.59 -4.26 9.63
N ALA A 212 -7.24 -4.67 8.53
CA ALA A 212 -6.70 -5.71 7.66
C ALA A 212 -5.37 -5.29 7.02
N ALA A 213 -5.25 -4.04 6.56
CA ALA A 213 -3.99 -3.50 6.03
C ALA A 213 -2.89 -3.45 7.11
N LEU A 214 -3.24 -3.02 8.32
CA LEU A 214 -2.31 -2.98 9.47
C LEU A 214 -1.83 -4.39 9.86
N LYS A 215 -2.72 -5.38 9.91
CA LYS A 215 -2.38 -6.79 10.16
C LYS A 215 -1.48 -7.37 9.08
N ASN A 216 -1.74 -7.03 7.82
CA ASN A 216 -0.88 -7.45 6.71
C ASN A 216 0.52 -6.83 6.84
N ALA A 217 0.61 -5.54 7.12
CA ALA A 217 1.89 -4.86 7.34
C ALA A 217 2.68 -5.44 8.53
N ALA A 218 1.97 -5.87 9.60
CA ALA A 218 2.57 -6.52 10.76
C ALA A 218 3.27 -7.83 10.44
N GLN A 219 2.80 -8.57 9.42
CA GLN A 219 3.41 -9.84 9.01
C GLN A 219 4.84 -9.68 8.48
N THR A 220 5.19 -8.48 8.05
CA THR A 220 6.52 -8.14 7.54
C THR A 220 7.17 -6.98 8.30
N ALA A 221 6.75 -6.74 9.54
CA ALA A 221 7.39 -5.79 10.44
C ALA A 221 8.75 -6.32 10.92
N ASP A 222 9.59 -5.43 11.41
CA ASP A 222 10.85 -5.81 12.03
C ASP A 222 10.60 -6.77 13.20
N GLY A 223 11.36 -7.85 13.25
CA GLY A 223 11.20 -8.96 14.21
C GLY A 223 10.20 -10.05 13.78
N ALA A 224 9.33 -9.80 12.77
CA ALA A 224 8.43 -10.82 12.25
C ALA A 224 9.20 -11.91 11.48
N LEU A 225 8.66 -13.14 11.49
CA LEU A 225 9.18 -14.20 10.64
C LEU A 225 8.84 -13.86 9.18
N ALA A 226 9.85 -13.78 8.33
CA ALA A 226 9.65 -13.48 6.91
C ALA A 226 8.75 -14.56 6.25
N PRO A 227 7.71 -14.17 5.48
CA PRO A 227 6.91 -15.11 4.70
C PRO A 227 7.80 -15.96 3.81
N ASP A 228 7.62 -17.30 3.86
CA ASP A 228 8.40 -18.19 2.98
C ASP A 228 7.94 -18.04 1.53
N PHE A 229 8.87 -18.24 0.61
CA PHE A 229 8.56 -18.24 -0.81
C PHE A 229 9.45 -19.21 -1.57
N THR A 230 9.03 -19.53 -2.78
CA THR A 230 9.82 -20.33 -3.74
C THR A 230 9.84 -19.60 -5.07
N VAL A 231 11.05 -19.40 -5.62
CA VAL A 231 11.30 -18.85 -6.96
C VAL A 231 12.11 -19.84 -7.76
N GLN A 232 12.37 -19.59 -9.05
CA GLN A 232 13.23 -20.42 -9.88
C GLN A 232 14.64 -19.82 -9.94
N ASP A 233 15.65 -20.67 -9.78
CA ASP A 233 17.04 -20.28 -10.06
C ASP A 233 17.33 -20.26 -11.58
N GLU A 234 18.54 -19.88 -11.96
CA GLU A 234 18.99 -19.79 -13.37
C GLU A 234 18.94 -21.14 -14.11
N ARG A 235 18.93 -22.23 -13.38
CA ARG A 235 18.85 -23.60 -13.91
C ARG A 235 17.43 -24.17 -13.91
N GLY A 236 16.46 -23.37 -13.48
CA GLY A 236 15.06 -23.78 -13.34
C GLY A 236 14.73 -24.56 -12.07
N ASN A 237 15.69 -24.70 -11.14
CA ASN A 237 15.43 -25.38 -9.86
C ASN A 237 14.68 -24.48 -8.91
N ALA A 238 13.97 -25.10 -7.97
CA ALA A 238 13.29 -24.39 -6.90
C ALA A 238 14.29 -23.81 -5.89
N LEU A 239 14.26 -22.51 -5.68
CA LEU A 239 15.01 -21.78 -4.67
C LEU A 239 14.03 -21.29 -3.61
N GLN A 240 14.06 -21.93 -2.43
CA GLN A 240 13.14 -21.65 -1.34
C GLN A 240 13.85 -20.87 -0.23
N LEU A 241 13.26 -19.78 0.25
CA LEU A 241 13.84 -18.91 1.28
C LEU A 241 14.17 -19.65 2.57
N SER A 242 13.27 -20.51 3.04
CA SER A 242 13.45 -21.24 4.30
C SER A 242 14.67 -22.18 4.30
N THR A 243 15.18 -22.57 3.14
CA THR A 243 16.41 -23.38 3.04
C THR A 243 17.69 -22.60 3.40
N LEU A 244 17.60 -21.27 3.46
CA LEU A 244 18.72 -20.40 3.82
C LEU A 244 18.79 -20.12 5.34
N ARG A 245 17.85 -20.63 6.14
CA ARG A 245 17.88 -20.49 7.61
C ARG A 245 19.19 -21.01 8.18
N GLY A 246 19.59 -20.47 9.32
CA GLY A 246 20.91 -20.68 9.91
C GLY A 246 21.95 -19.67 9.41
N ASN A 247 21.63 -18.90 8.36
CA ASN A 247 22.45 -17.81 7.88
C ASN A 247 21.70 -16.47 8.05
N ILE A 248 22.43 -15.37 8.15
CA ILE A 248 21.88 -14.04 7.90
C ILE A 248 21.64 -13.94 6.40
N VAL A 249 20.46 -13.48 5.99
CA VAL A 249 20.11 -13.41 4.56
C VAL A 249 19.85 -11.97 4.16
N LEU A 250 20.59 -11.48 3.16
CA LEU A 250 20.26 -10.25 2.45
C LEU A 250 19.43 -10.63 1.22
N ILE A 251 18.21 -10.09 1.14
CA ILE A 251 17.33 -10.23 -0.02
C ILE A 251 17.28 -8.90 -0.75
N ASP A 252 17.55 -8.94 -2.06
CA ASP A 252 17.43 -7.80 -2.98
C ASP A 252 16.37 -8.10 -4.03
N PHE A 253 15.33 -7.28 -4.10
CA PHE A 253 14.33 -7.33 -5.15
C PHE A 253 14.65 -6.29 -6.21
N TRP A 254 14.79 -6.74 -7.44
CA TRP A 254 15.25 -5.94 -8.56
C TRP A 254 14.57 -6.31 -9.88
N ALA A 255 14.93 -5.64 -10.97
CA ALA A 255 14.57 -6.04 -12.34
C ALA A 255 15.58 -5.47 -13.35
N SER A 256 15.67 -6.07 -14.52
CA SER A 256 16.57 -5.67 -15.60
C SER A 256 16.37 -4.23 -16.05
N TRP A 257 15.13 -3.78 -16.10
CA TRP A 257 14.71 -2.43 -16.48
C TRP A 257 14.88 -1.38 -15.37
N CYS A 258 15.21 -1.80 -14.14
CA CYS A 258 15.34 -0.91 -13.00
C CYS A 258 16.75 -0.30 -12.93
N GLY A 259 16.94 0.86 -13.53
CA GLY A 259 18.25 1.56 -13.51
C GLY A 259 18.80 1.83 -12.10
N PRO A 260 18.02 2.31 -11.12
CA PRO A 260 18.47 2.44 -9.73
C PRO A 260 18.92 1.12 -9.10
N CYS A 261 18.25 -0.01 -9.42
CA CYS A 261 18.65 -1.33 -8.91
C CYS A 261 20.03 -1.75 -9.41
N ARG A 262 20.31 -1.52 -10.69
CA ARG A 262 21.63 -1.82 -11.29
C ARG A 262 22.75 -0.96 -10.66
N LYS A 263 22.46 0.28 -10.26
CA LYS A 263 23.41 1.11 -9.50
C LYS A 263 23.65 0.57 -8.08
N GLU A 264 22.60 0.07 -7.41
CA GLU A 264 22.72 -0.54 -6.08
C GLU A 264 23.52 -1.85 -6.13
N MET A 265 23.41 -2.62 -7.23
CA MET A 265 24.16 -3.87 -7.44
C MET A 265 25.68 -3.69 -7.32
N VAL A 266 26.22 -2.52 -7.72
CA VAL A 266 27.65 -2.20 -7.55
C VAL A 266 28.03 -2.24 -6.08
N TYR A 267 27.25 -1.58 -5.21
CA TYR A 267 27.47 -1.58 -3.76
C TYR A 267 27.29 -2.99 -3.15
N LEU A 268 26.28 -3.72 -3.59
CA LEU A 268 26.04 -5.08 -3.10
C LEU A 268 27.21 -6.01 -3.41
N LYS A 269 27.89 -5.88 -4.57
CA LYS A 269 29.08 -6.65 -4.92
C LYS A 269 30.27 -6.33 -4.01
N GLU A 270 30.44 -5.05 -3.66
CA GLU A 270 31.48 -4.63 -2.70
C GLU A 270 31.20 -5.20 -1.30
N LEU A 271 29.96 -5.08 -0.83
CA LEU A 271 29.52 -5.60 0.45
C LEU A 271 29.64 -7.12 0.52
N TYR A 272 29.33 -7.83 -0.58
CA TYR A 272 29.46 -9.28 -0.66
C TYR A 272 30.91 -9.74 -0.47
N LYS A 273 31.86 -9.05 -1.13
CA LYS A 273 33.30 -9.32 -0.95
C LYS A 273 33.76 -9.04 0.48
N GLU A 274 33.29 -7.96 1.08
CA GLU A 274 33.66 -7.59 2.46
C GLU A 274 33.14 -8.62 3.49
N LEU A 275 32.02 -9.27 3.19
CA LEU A 275 31.39 -10.27 4.06
C LEU A 275 31.81 -11.72 3.73
N GLU A 276 32.81 -11.92 2.88
CA GLU A 276 33.33 -13.24 2.58
C GLU A 276 33.77 -13.98 3.85
N GLY A 277 33.42 -15.25 3.95
CA GLY A 277 33.72 -16.09 5.14
C GLY A 277 32.79 -15.87 6.34
N LYS A 278 31.87 -14.91 6.28
CA LYS A 278 30.85 -14.70 7.33
C LYS A 278 29.56 -15.50 7.03
N PRO A 279 28.76 -15.85 8.03
CA PRO A 279 27.52 -16.62 7.85
C PRO A 279 26.40 -15.76 7.24
N VAL A 280 26.67 -15.13 6.11
CA VAL A 280 25.76 -14.26 5.38
C VAL A 280 25.54 -14.81 3.98
N LYS A 281 24.28 -14.90 3.58
CA LYS A 281 23.88 -15.30 2.22
C LYS A 281 23.19 -14.14 1.55
N PHE A 282 23.53 -13.91 0.28
CA PHE A 282 22.84 -12.94 -0.57
C PHE A 282 21.93 -13.69 -1.53
N ILE A 283 20.77 -13.13 -1.79
CA ILE A 283 19.84 -13.59 -2.81
C ILE A 283 19.22 -12.40 -3.51
N SER A 284 19.33 -12.31 -4.83
CA SER A 284 18.64 -11.33 -5.67
C SER A 284 17.45 -11.99 -6.35
N ILE A 285 16.26 -11.40 -6.20
CA ILE A 285 15.01 -11.86 -6.80
C ILE A 285 14.60 -10.89 -7.90
N SER A 286 14.63 -11.37 -9.13
CA SER A 286 14.14 -10.61 -10.27
C SER A 286 12.61 -10.61 -10.32
N LEU A 287 12.05 -9.43 -10.59
CA LEU A 287 10.63 -9.17 -10.86
C LEU A 287 10.39 -8.83 -12.35
N ASP A 288 11.26 -9.36 -13.22
CA ASP A 288 11.07 -9.23 -14.67
C ASP A 288 9.89 -10.07 -15.15
N ASP A 289 9.11 -9.54 -16.08
CA ASP A 289 7.97 -10.26 -16.68
C ASP A 289 8.43 -11.43 -17.56
N ARG A 290 9.67 -11.38 -18.06
CA ARG A 290 10.25 -12.42 -18.93
C ARG A 290 11.56 -12.94 -18.36
N GLN A 291 11.66 -14.26 -18.26
CA GLN A 291 12.87 -14.96 -17.78
C GLN A 291 14.15 -14.57 -18.56
N GLY A 292 14.03 -14.42 -19.88
CA GLY A 292 15.19 -14.07 -20.73
C GLY A 292 15.75 -12.67 -20.46
N ASP A 293 14.95 -11.71 -20.01
CA ASP A 293 15.43 -10.39 -19.66
C ASP A 293 16.20 -10.43 -18.34
N TRP A 294 15.68 -11.16 -17.34
CA TRP A 294 16.40 -11.44 -16.10
C TRP A 294 17.75 -12.13 -16.33
N LEU A 295 17.76 -13.28 -17.06
CA LEU A 295 18.99 -14.06 -17.27
C LEU A 295 20.08 -13.21 -17.92
N ARG A 296 19.74 -12.46 -18.98
CA ARG A 296 20.68 -11.57 -19.66
C ARG A 296 21.23 -10.49 -18.72
N ALA A 297 20.35 -9.84 -17.94
CA ALA A 297 20.77 -8.80 -17.02
C ALA A 297 21.58 -9.35 -15.83
N ALA A 298 21.26 -10.54 -15.32
CA ALA A 298 22.03 -11.21 -14.27
C ALA A 298 23.45 -11.57 -14.75
N GLU A 299 23.58 -12.01 -16.01
CA GLU A 299 24.87 -12.25 -16.65
C GLU A 299 25.67 -10.95 -16.86
N GLU A 300 25.03 -9.90 -17.39
CA GLU A 300 25.64 -8.58 -17.54
C GLU A 300 26.15 -8.02 -16.21
N GLU A 301 25.36 -8.16 -15.15
CA GLU A 301 25.72 -7.73 -13.80
C GLU A 301 26.72 -8.66 -13.12
N GLN A 302 26.98 -9.83 -13.64
CA GLN A 302 27.89 -10.83 -13.04
C GLN A 302 27.57 -11.07 -11.56
N ILE A 303 26.32 -11.38 -11.24
CA ILE A 303 25.85 -11.59 -9.86
C ILE A 303 26.55 -12.85 -9.28
N PRO A 304 27.39 -12.72 -8.21
CA PRO A 304 28.17 -13.84 -7.71
C PRO A 304 27.47 -14.67 -6.63
N TRP A 305 26.23 -14.36 -6.29
CA TRP A 305 25.44 -15.02 -5.25
C TRP A 305 24.18 -15.67 -5.83
N LEU A 306 23.27 -16.14 -4.96
CA LEU A 306 22.02 -16.76 -5.38
C LEU A 306 21.14 -15.76 -6.13
N SER A 307 20.69 -16.15 -7.30
CA SER A 307 19.79 -15.37 -8.15
C SER A 307 18.54 -16.18 -8.45
N GLY A 308 17.38 -15.56 -8.31
CA GLY A 308 16.09 -16.18 -8.55
C GLY A 308 15.14 -15.27 -9.32
N TRP A 309 14.13 -15.87 -9.93
CA TRP A 309 13.12 -15.17 -10.72
C TRP A 309 11.71 -15.45 -10.20
N ASP A 310 10.98 -14.38 -9.89
CA ASP A 310 9.54 -14.42 -9.67
C ASP A 310 8.81 -14.29 -11.02
N LYS A 311 8.32 -15.43 -11.51
CA LYS A 311 7.63 -15.53 -12.81
C LYS A 311 6.36 -14.69 -12.93
N GLU A 312 5.83 -14.15 -11.82
CA GLU A 312 4.62 -13.32 -11.81
C GLU A 312 4.92 -11.88 -12.28
N GLY A 313 6.19 -11.49 -12.36
CA GLY A 313 6.61 -10.15 -12.76
C GLY A 313 6.20 -9.07 -11.76
N PHE A 314 6.71 -7.85 -11.93
CA PHE A 314 6.53 -6.78 -10.95
C PHE A 314 5.05 -6.47 -10.65
N SER A 315 4.21 -6.39 -11.68
CA SER A 315 2.82 -5.92 -11.52
C SER A 315 1.92 -6.93 -10.81
N GLN A 316 2.17 -8.24 -11.00
CA GLN A 316 1.35 -9.33 -10.46
C GLN A 316 2.01 -10.07 -9.28
N SER A 317 3.24 -9.73 -8.93
CA SER A 317 4.02 -10.40 -7.90
C SER A 317 3.29 -10.52 -6.57
N ARG A 318 3.02 -11.75 -6.15
CA ARG A 318 2.56 -12.05 -4.79
C ARG A 318 3.65 -11.80 -3.76
N LEU A 319 4.93 -11.92 -4.14
CA LEU A 319 6.03 -11.58 -3.25
C LEU A 319 5.98 -10.09 -2.88
N ARG A 320 5.80 -9.22 -3.88
CA ARG A 320 5.64 -7.78 -3.63
C ARG A 320 4.48 -7.48 -2.69
N GLN A 321 3.35 -8.17 -2.88
CA GLN A 321 2.17 -8.02 -2.02
C GLN A 321 2.44 -8.55 -0.59
N ASN A 322 3.02 -9.75 -0.47
CA ASN A 322 3.31 -10.38 0.82
C ASN A 322 4.34 -9.61 1.65
N TYR A 323 5.34 -9.02 0.99
CA TYR A 323 6.38 -8.21 1.65
C TYR A 323 6.03 -6.72 1.74
N ASN A 324 4.84 -6.34 1.23
CA ASN A 324 4.26 -5.00 1.30
C ASN A 324 5.20 -3.90 0.79
N PHE A 325 5.77 -4.06 -0.42
CA PHE A 325 6.56 -3.00 -1.05
C PHE A 325 5.97 -2.56 -2.40
N GLN A 326 6.14 -1.28 -2.73
CA GLN A 326 5.53 -0.66 -3.91
C GLN A 326 6.54 -0.30 -5.00
N GLN A 327 7.83 -0.31 -4.69
CA GLN A 327 8.90 0.10 -5.59
C GLN A 327 10.15 -0.74 -5.40
N ILE A 328 10.99 -0.76 -6.42
CA ILE A 328 12.33 -1.35 -6.40
C ILE A 328 13.38 -0.27 -6.76
N PRO A 329 14.62 -0.42 -6.29
CA PRO A 329 15.18 -1.53 -5.54
C PRO A 329 14.58 -1.63 -4.12
N PHE A 330 14.37 -2.86 -3.65
CA PHE A 330 13.92 -3.11 -2.29
C PHE A 330 14.82 -4.17 -1.64
N CYS A 331 15.56 -3.79 -0.61
CA CYS A 331 16.45 -4.69 0.09
C CYS A 331 16.00 -4.90 1.53
N MET A 332 16.20 -6.10 2.04
CA MET A 332 15.92 -6.46 3.42
C MET A 332 16.96 -7.43 3.97
N VAL A 333 17.09 -7.45 5.28
CA VAL A 333 18.00 -8.36 6.01
C VAL A 333 17.17 -9.24 6.94
N LEU A 334 17.47 -10.55 6.92
CA LEU A 334 16.91 -11.53 7.85
C LEU A 334 18.01 -12.04 8.78
N ASP A 335 17.63 -12.36 10.00
CA ASP A 335 18.50 -13.08 10.94
C ASP A 335 18.55 -14.59 10.63
N LYS A 336 19.28 -15.35 11.46
CA LYS A 336 19.46 -16.80 11.28
C LYS A 336 18.17 -17.60 11.42
N GLU A 337 17.22 -17.09 12.18
CA GLU A 337 15.88 -17.67 12.39
C GLU A 337 14.93 -17.33 11.24
N GLY A 338 15.35 -16.44 10.33
CA GLY A 338 14.54 -15.93 9.21
C GLY A 338 13.62 -14.78 9.62
N ARG A 339 13.90 -14.10 10.74
CA ARG A 339 13.15 -12.90 11.15
C ARG A 339 13.71 -11.67 10.46
N ILE A 340 12.83 -10.76 10.13
CA ILE A 340 13.17 -9.49 9.48
C ILE A 340 13.93 -8.61 10.46
N VAL A 341 15.16 -8.25 10.13
CA VAL A 341 16.00 -7.30 10.87
C VAL A 341 15.68 -5.86 10.45
N GLY A 342 15.39 -5.67 9.16
CA GLY A 342 14.98 -4.40 8.60
C GLY A 342 14.68 -4.51 7.11
N LYS A 343 13.83 -3.58 6.63
CA LYS A 343 13.38 -3.48 5.24
C LYS A 343 13.74 -2.12 4.65
N GLU A 344 13.70 -2.02 3.32
CA GLU A 344 14.02 -0.80 2.56
C GLU A 344 15.42 -0.26 2.86
N LEU A 345 16.30 -1.13 3.34
CA LEU A 345 17.66 -0.77 3.70
C LEU A 345 18.51 -0.53 2.46
N ARG A 346 19.45 0.43 2.56
CA ARG A 346 20.35 0.82 1.48
C ARG A 346 21.78 0.95 2.01
N ARG A 347 22.74 0.58 1.17
CA ARG A 347 24.18 0.88 1.39
C ARG A 347 24.62 0.67 2.84
N SER A 348 25.06 1.72 3.54
CA SER A 348 25.57 1.64 4.93
C SER A 348 24.54 1.07 5.90
N GLN A 349 23.23 1.27 5.67
CA GLN A 349 22.17 0.67 6.49
C GLN A 349 22.17 -0.86 6.38
N LEU A 350 22.37 -1.42 5.17
CA LEU A 350 22.52 -2.88 4.98
C LEU A 350 23.72 -3.40 5.75
N LYS A 351 24.88 -2.75 5.57
CA LYS A 351 26.11 -3.12 6.26
C LYS A 351 25.95 -3.05 7.78
N LYS A 352 25.34 -2.00 8.29
CA LYS A 352 25.04 -1.82 9.72
C LYS A 352 24.15 -2.95 10.24
N ALA A 353 23.00 -3.18 9.60
CA ALA A 353 22.04 -4.20 10.01
C ALA A 353 22.67 -5.60 10.03
N ILE A 354 23.46 -5.95 9.02
CA ILE A 354 24.16 -7.23 8.95
C ILE A 354 25.19 -7.35 10.09
N ASN A 355 26.04 -6.34 10.27
CA ASN A 355 27.07 -6.38 11.30
C ASN A 355 26.51 -6.44 12.73
N GLU A 356 25.43 -5.68 13.01
CA GLU A 356 24.72 -5.76 14.28
C GLU A 356 24.12 -7.16 14.49
N THR A 357 23.59 -7.79 13.44
CA THR A 357 23.03 -9.14 13.51
C THR A 357 24.11 -10.21 13.72
N ILE A 358 25.28 -10.08 13.08
CA ILE A 358 26.43 -10.98 13.32
C ILE A 358 26.86 -10.91 14.78
N ASN A 359 26.84 -9.75 15.39
CA ASN A 359 27.31 -9.49 16.76
C ASN A 359 26.27 -9.77 17.86
N LYS A 360 25.01 -9.98 17.49
CA LYS A 360 23.98 -10.48 18.43
C LYS A 360 24.29 -11.91 18.80
N LYS A 361 24.57 -12.14 20.11
CA LYS A 361 24.79 -13.47 20.71
C LYS A 361 23.48 -14.20 20.93
#